data_071fa127c3ae6896f7fda0c54aeb838d
#
_entry.id   071fa127c3ae6896f7fda0c54aeb838d
#
_cell.length_a   1.000
_cell.length_b   1.000
_cell.length_c   1.000
_cell.angle_alpha   90.00
_cell.angle_beta   90.00
_cell.angle_gamma   90.00
#
_symmetry.space_group_name_H-M   'P 1'
#
loop_
_entity.id
_entity.type
_entity.pdbx_description
1 polymer ?
#
loop_
_entity_poly.entity_id
_entity_poly.type
_entity_poly.pdbx_seq_one_letter_code
_entity_poly.pdbx_strand_id
1 'polypeptide(L)'
;MKRLQKTAVLLTAVILAGVFSSEDIKVEATSSTWQQIQKEQEEKNNLQNQLNEENDNLENLKGEQNSLKGQLNNLNGQLTEVSNNLSDLEQQIADKEQEIADTQASLEEAKATEAWQYECMVIRVRDMYERNETSYINALLNAQSFDKLLNAADFFERIAAYDQKKLQEFEENRKLIEEEEARLQAEKTELDSLKVAAEAEKSKVSGLISQTSNSIAEYAGDISEAEQRALA
;
A
#
# COMPACT_ATOMS: atom_id res chain seq x y z
N MET A 1 -43.83 -5.23 -0.62
CA MET A 1 -44.37 -5.93 -1.78
C MET A 1 -45.78 -6.44 -1.44
N LYS A 2 -46.87 -5.82 -1.92
CA LYS A 2 -48.30 -6.20 -1.89
C LYS A 2 -49.24 -5.02 -1.67
N ARG A 3 -49.14 -3.97 -2.49
CA ARG A 3 -50.20 -2.93 -2.52
C ARG A 3 -50.30 -2.16 -3.85
N LEU A 4 -49.86 -2.72 -4.98
CA LEU A 4 -49.96 -2.07 -6.31
C LEU A 4 -50.60 -2.98 -7.36
N GLN A 5 -51.62 -3.75 -6.97
CA GLN A 5 -52.37 -4.63 -7.90
C GLN A 5 -53.86 -4.52 -7.70
N LYS A 6 -54.42 -3.34 -7.57
CA LYS A 6 -55.89 -3.19 -7.46
C LYS A 6 -56.46 -1.93 -8.10
N THR A 7 -55.97 -1.43 -9.20
CA THR A 7 -56.65 -0.34 -9.93
C THR A 7 -56.69 -0.49 -11.44
N ALA A 8 -56.67 -1.70 -11.93
CA ALA A 8 -56.75 -1.95 -13.37
C ALA A 8 -57.85 -2.97 -13.70
N VAL A 9 -59.07 -2.81 -13.23
CA VAL A 9 -60.25 -3.47 -13.79
C VAL A 9 -61.48 -2.71 -13.32
N LEU A 10 -61.96 -1.77 -14.10
CA LEU A 10 -63.35 -1.31 -14.11
C LEU A 10 -63.53 -0.28 -15.22
N LEU A 11 -63.51 -0.73 -16.46
CA LEU A 11 -64.08 0.03 -17.57
C LEU A 11 -64.31 -0.92 -18.75
N THR A 12 -65.21 -1.85 -18.54
CA THR A 12 -65.84 -2.55 -19.68
C THR A 12 -67.30 -2.73 -19.41
N ALA A 13 -68.05 -2.43 -20.42
CA ALA A 13 -69.41 -2.79 -20.61
C ALA A 13 -70.51 -1.83 -20.15
N VAL A 14 -70.70 -0.79 -20.92
CA VAL A 14 -72.05 -0.34 -21.24
C VAL A 14 -72.17 -0.16 -22.75
N ILE A 15 -72.45 -1.20 -23.45
CA ILE A 15 -72.98 -1.13 -24.82
C ILE A 15 -74.05 -2.17 -24.96
N LEU A 16 -75.18 -1.76 -25.52
CA LEU A 16 -76.27 -2.43 -26.11
C LEU A 16 -77.41 -2.85 -25.20
N ALA A 17 -78.40 -2.04 -25.16
CA ALA A 17 -79.75 -2.48 -25.55
C ALA A 17 -80.65 -1.24 -25.67
N GLY A 18 -81.23 -1.04 -26.79
CA GLY A 18 -82.29 -0.06 -26.85
C GLY A 18 -82.63 0.45 -28.22
N VAL A 19 -83.27 -0.33 -28.92
CA VAL A 19 -84.55 -0.02 -29.57
C VAL A 19 -84.54 1.07 -30.67
N PHE A 20 -84.71 0.55 -31.88
CA PHE A 20 -85.21 1.26 -33.05
C PHE A 20 -86.52 2.01 -32.72
N SER A 21 -86.47 3.29 -32.86
CA SER A 21 -87.58 4.12 -33.31
C SER A 21 -87.05 5.30 -34.08
N SER A 22 -87.49 5.29 -35.36
CA SER A 22 -87.21 6.35 -36.31
C SER A 22 -87.84 7.66 -35.85
N GLU A 23 -86.91 8.64 -35.65
CA GLU A 23 -87.21 10.07 -35.92
C GLU A 23 -85.88 10.82 -35.93
N ASP A 24 -85.79 11.80 -36.82
CA ASP A 24 -84.64 12.63 -37.16
C ASP A 24 -83.79 13.10 -35.97
N ILE A 25 -82.73 12.39 -35.67
CA ILE A 25 -81.68 12.90 -34.78
C ILE A 25 -80.57 13.50 -35.65
N LYS A 26 -80.53 14.82 -35.60
CA LYS A 26 -79.51 15.63 -36.30
C LYS A 26 -78.06 15.16 -36.01
N VAL A 27 -77.34 14.96 -37.08
CA VAL A 27 -75.90 14.52 -37.16
C VAL A 27 -74.92 15.49 -36.48
N GLU A 28 -75.35 16.43 -35.66
CA GLU A 28 -74.45 17.33 -34.95
C GLU A 28 -73.85 16.78 -33.65
N ALA A 29 -74.44 15.71 -33.02
CA ALA A 29 -73.96 15.09 -31.83
C ALA A 29 -72.78 14.09 -32.09
N THR A 30 -72.66 13.58 -33.32
CA THR A 30 -71.61 12.60 -33.68
C THR A 30 -70.23 13.25 -33.94
N SER A 31 -70.18 14.50 -34.38
CA SER A 31 -68.92 15.17 -34.70
C SER A 31 -68.14 15.55 -33.41
N SER A 32 -68.82 15.99 -32.33
CA SER A 32 -68.19 16.30 -31.06
C SER A 32 -67.66 15.08 -30.32
N THR A 33 -68.42 13.98 -30.41
CA THR A 33 -68.04 12.69 -29.83
C THR A 33 -66.82 12.07 -30.54
N TRP A 34 -66.77 12.20 -31.89
CA TRP A 34 -65.61 11.76 -32.67
C TRP A 34 -64.37 12.62 -32.39
N GLN A 35 -64.51 13.88 -32.18
CA GLN A 35 -63.38 14.77 -31.77
C GLN A 35 -62.88 14.43 -30.39
N GLN A 36 -63.76 14.10 -29.43
CA GLN A 36 -63.37 13.64 -28.10
C GLN A 36 -62.63 12.31 -28.17
N ILE A 37 -63.15 11.34 -28.93
CA ILE A 37 -62.48 10.04 -29.11
C ILE A 37 -61.08 10.20 -29.72
N GLN A 38 -60.93 11.06 -30.73
CA GLN A 38 -59.61 11.34 -31.33
C GLN A 38 -58.68 11.95 -30.31
N LYS A 39 -59.15 12.90 -29.51
CA LYS A 39 -58.36 13.56 -28.49
C LYS A 39 -57.90 12.58 -27.38
N GLU A 40 -58.82 11.73 -26.91
CA GLU A 40 -58.48 10.68 -25.94
C GLU A 40 -57.49 9.64 -26.55
N GLN A 41 -57.62 9.34 -27.83
CA GLN A 41 -56.69 8.45 -28.53
C GLN A 41 -55.28 9.06 -28.68
N GLU A 42 -55.20 10.37 -28.95
CA GLU A 42 -53.95 11.11 -29.00
C GLU A 42 -53.30 11.20 -27.62
N GLU A 43 -54.07 11.48 -26.56
CA GLU A 43 -53.61 11.48 -25.18
C GLU A 43 -53.13 10.09 -24.77
N LYS A 44 -53.85 9.03 -25.11
CA LYS A 44 -53.44 7.65 -24.89
C LYS A 44 -52.11 7.31 -25.58
N ASN A 45 -51.97 7.71 -26.84
CA ASN A 45 -50.72 7.48 -27.59
C ASN A 45 -49.55 8.29 -27.01
N ASN A 46 -49.79 9.50 -26.56
CA ASN A 46 -48.77 10.35 -25.90
C ASN A 46 -48.35 9.71 -24.57
N LEU A 47 -49.30 9.30 -23.73
CA LEU A 47 -49.03 8.59 -22.48
C LEU A 47 -48.27 7.28 -22.70
N GLN A 48 -48.61 6.54 -23.76
CA GLN A 48 -47.90 5.31 -24.12
C GLN A 48 -46.46 5.58 -24.52
N ASN A 49 -46.20 6.67 -25.27
CA ASN A 49 -44.87 7.06 -25.67
C ASN A 49 -44.06 7.51 -24.43
N GLN A 50 -44.64 8.32 -23.54
CA GLN A 50 -44.02 8.71 -22.28
C GLN A 50 -43.67 7.50 -21.42
N LEU A 51 -44.56 6.52 -21.34
CA LEU A 51 -44.33 5.28 -20.58
C LEU A 51 -43.18 4.47 -21.17
N ASN A 52 -43.07 4.43 -22.51
CA ASN A 52 -41.98 3.74 -23.19
C ASN A 52 -40.66 4.47 -22.92
N GLU A 53 -40.61 5.81 -23.05
CA GLU A 53 -39.42 6.62 -22.74
C GLU A 53 -38.97 6.46 -21.28
N GLU A 54 -39.93 6.40 -20.35
CA GLU A 54 -39.62 6.20 -18.92
C GLU A 54 -39.07 4.79 -18.64
N ASN A 55 -39.62 3.77 -19.33
CA ASN A 55 -39.09 2.42 -19.23
C ASN A 55 -37.65 2.31 -19.79
N ASP A 56 -37.37 2.96 -20.91
CA ASP A 56 -36.04 3.00 -21.52
C ASP A 56 -35.03 3.74 -20.57
N ASN A 57 -35.46 4.83 -19.97
CA ASN A 57 -34.68 5.54 -18.96
C ASN A 57 -34.37 4.67 -17.73
N LEU A 58 -35.38 3.93 -17.24
CA LEU A 58 -35.19 3.01 -16.12
C LEU A 58 -34.21 1.87 -16.44
N GLU A 59 -34.23 1.36 -17.68
CA GLU A 59 -33.29 0.33 -18.13
C GLU A 59 -31.88 0.87 -18.22
N ASN A 60 -31.69 2.08 -18.78
CA ASN A 60 -30.42 2.78 -18.81
C ASN A 60 -29.86 3.01 -17.40
N LEU A 61 -30.66 3.53 -16.48
CA LEU A 61 -30.26 3.76 -15.09
C LEU A 61 -29.84 2.47 -14.37
N LYS A 62 -30.53 1.34 -14.64
CA LYS A 62 -30.13 0.03 -14.12
C LYS A 62 -28.79 -0.43 -14.71
N GLY A 63 -28.55 -0.15 -15.99
CA GLY A 63 -27.28 -0.41 -16.66
C GLY A 63 -26.13 0.36 -16.01
N GLU A 64 -26.33 1.66 -15.82
CA GLU A 64 -25.36 2.54 -15.14
C GLU A 64 -25.11 2.11 -13.70
N GLN A 65 -26.14 1.77 -12.94
CA GLN A 65 -26.04 1.23 -11.58
C GLN A 65 -25.13 0.00 -11.52
N ASN A 66 -25.33 -0.94 -12.45
CA ASN A 66 -24.53 -2.16 -12.48
C ASN A 66 -23.07 -1.88 -12.85
N SER A 67 -22.84 -0.94 -13.78
CA SER A 67 -21.49 -0.49 -14.15
C SER A 67 -20.76 0.12 -12.97
N LEU A 68 -21.39 1.05 -12.25
CA LEU A 68 -20.82 1.71 -11.08
C LEU A 68 -20.55 0.74 -9.93
N LYS A 69 -21.45 -0.21 -9.71
CA LYS A 69 -21.23 -1.29 -8.73
C LYS A 69 -19.99 -2.13 -9.10
N GLY A 70 -19.79 -2.39 -10.38
CA GLY A 70 -18.59 -3.05 -10.90
C GLY A 70 -17.32 -2.24 -10.64
N GLN A 71 -17.37 -0.94 -10.92
CA GLN A 71 -16.24 -0.01 -10.67
C GLN A 71 -15.90 0.08 -9.18
N LEU A 72 -16.89 0.22 -8.30
CA LEU A 72 -16.70 0.25 -6.84
C LEU A 72 -16.08 -1.05 -6.31
N ASN A 73 -16.49 -2.20 -6.82
CA ASN A 73 -15.89 -3.48 -6.44
C ASN A 73 -14.42 -3.57 -6.88
N ASN A 74 -14.10 -3.09 -8.08
CA ASN A 74 -12.73 -3.05 -8.59
C ASN A 74 -11.87 -2.11 -7.74
N LEU A 75 -12.34 -0.88 -7.47
CA LEU A 75 -11.63 0.09 -6.63
C LEU A 75 -11.42 -0.43 -5.21
N ASN A 76 -12.40 -1.11 -4.64
CA ASN A 76 -12.26 -1.73 -3.32
C ASN A 76 -11.22 -2.87 -3.33
N GLY A 77 -11.17 -3.66 -4.42
CA GLY A 77 -10.13 -4.67 -4.63
C GLY A 77 -8.74 -4.05 -4.68
N GLN A 78 -8.55 -3.00 -5.48
CA GLN A 78 -7.28 -2.28 -5.58
C GLN A 78 -6.87 -1.63 -4.25
N LEU A 79 -7.83 -1.06 -3.52
CA LEU A 79 -7.56 -0.47 -2.20
C LEU A 79 -7.06 -1.52 -1.21
N THR A 80 -7.64 -2.71 -1.23
CA THR A 80 -7.23 -3.83 -0.37
C THR A 80 -5.80 -4.29 -0.73
N GLU A 81 -5.51 -4.44 -2.03
CA GLU A 81 -4.17 -4.83 -2.50
C GLU A 81 -3.11 -3.81 -2.09
N VAL A 82 -3.34 -2.53 -2.37
CA VAL A 82 -2.40 -1.45 -2.02
C VAL A 82 -2.24 -1.32 -0.50
N SER A 83 -3.31 -1.51 0.28
CA SER A 83 -3.24 -1.53 1.75
C SER A 83 -2.39 -2.69 2.28
N ASN A 84 -2.48 -3.87 1.68
CA ASN A 84 -1.64 -5.00 2.05
C ASN A 84 -0.17 -4.73 1.71
N ASN A 85 0.11 -4.24 0.49
CA ASN A 85 1.46 -3.87 0.07
C ASN A 85 2.08 -2.81 1.00
N LEU A 86 1.28 -1.84 1.42
CA LEU A 86 1.74 -0.82 2.38
C LEU A 86 2.08 -1.43 3.73
N SER A 87 1.24 -2.33 4.25
CA SER A 87 1.50 -3.03 5.51
C SER A 87 2.79 -3.87 5.44
N ASP A 88 3.02 -4.55 4.31
CA ASP A 88 4.23 -5.33 4.09
C ASP A 88 5.49 -4.43 4.02
N LEU A 89 5.39 -3.29 3.35
CA LEU A 89 6.47 -2.30 3.29
C LEU A 89 6.77 -1.68 4.67
N GLU A 90 5.75 -1.38 5.47
CA GLU A 90 5.91 -0.87 6.83
C GLU A 90 6.62 -1.89 7.73
N GLN A 91 6.30 -3.19 7.57
CA GLN A 91 7.02 -4.26 8.28
C GLN A 91 8.49 -4.35 7.83
N GLN A 92 8.76 -4.34 6.52
CA GLN A 92 10.12 -4.36 5.99
C GLN A 92 10.96 -3.15 6.46
N ILE A 93 10.35 -1.97 6.55
CA ILE A 93 10.98 -0.77 7.09
C ILE A 93 11.37 -0.98 8.55
N ALA A 94 10.45 -1.51 9.38
CA ALA A 94 10.73 -1.76 10.79
C ALA A 94 11.85 -2.80 10.98
N ASP A 95 11.82 -3.89 10.21
CA ASP A 95 12.85 -4.92 10.23
C ASP A 95 14.22 -4.34 9.80
N LYS A 96 14.25 -3.52 8.76
CA LYS A 96 15.48 -2.85 8.29
C LYS A 96 16.00 -1.82 9.29
N GLU A 97 15.14 -1.08 9.96
CA GLU A 97 15.55 -0.16 11.03
C GLU A 97 16.19 -0.91 12.21
N GLN A 98 15.69 -2.11 12.53
CA GLN A 98 16.30 -2.97 13.55
C GLN A 98 17.67 -3.51 13.08
N GLU A 99 17.78 -3.99 11.84
CA GLU A 99 19.07 -4.44 11.28
C GLU A 99 20.12 -3.32 11.33
N ILE A 100 19.75 -2.10 10.95
CA ILE A 100 20.63 -0.93 11.02
C ILE A 100 21.07 -0.67 12.47
N ALA A 101 20.16 -0.78 13.44
CA ALA A 101 20.51 -0.58 14.85
C ALA A 101 21.51 -1.65 15.35
N ASP A 102 21.31 -2.90 14.96
CA ASP A 102 22.18 -4.01 15.29
C ASP A 102 23.58 -3.86 14.66
N THR A 103 23.63 -3.49 13.37
CA THR A 103 24.87 -3.21 12.65
C THR A 103 25.62 -2.02 13.28
N GLN A 104 24.92 -0.96 13.69
CA GLN A 104 25.52 0.18 14.40
C GLN A 104 26.10 -0.24 15.75
N ALA A 105 25.41 -1.07 16.50
CA ALA A 105 25.91 -1.58 17.78
C ALA A 105 27.17 -2.43 17.60
N SER A 106 27.18 -3.32 16.61
CA SER A 106 28.36 -4.14 16.25
C SER A 106 29.54 -3.26 15.84
N LEU A 107 29.32 -2.24 15.02
CA LEU A 107 30.33 -1.30 14.59
C LEU A 107 30.95 -0.51 15.75
N GLU A 108 30.13 -0.03 16.68
CA GLU A 108 30.63 0.66 17.87
C GLU A 108 31.47 -0.26 18.78
N GLU A 109 31.06 -1.51 18.95
CA GLU A 109 31.85 -2.50 19.70
C GLU A 109 33.18 -2.81 19.02
N ALA A 110 33.19 -2.97 17.70
CA ALA A 110 34.41 -3.19 16.92
C ALA A 110 35.37 -2.00 17.02
N LYS A 111 34.87 -0.76 16.94
CA LYS A 111 35.67 0.47 17.10
C LYS A 111 36.21 0.63 18.50
N ALA A 112 35.43 0.31 19.53
CA ALA A 112 35.93 0.31 20.90
C ALA A 112 37.05 -0.72 21.12
N THR A 113 36.87 -1.91 20.51
CA THR A 113 37.91 -2.97 20.52
C THR A 113 39.15 -2.54 19.78
N GLU A 114 39.05 -1.89 18.62
CA GLU A 114 40.18 -1.33 17.88
C GLU A 114 40.95 -0.32 18.73
N ALA A 115 40.24 0.63 19.34
CA ALA A 115 40.86 1.65 20.17
C ALA A 115 41.67 1.05 21.35
N TRP A 116 41.06 0.03 22.02
CA TRP A 116 41.74 -0.68 23.10
C TRP A 116 42.95 -1.47 22.59
N GLN A 117 42.82 -2.19 21.47
CA GLN A 117 43.93 -2.95 20.86
C GLN A 117 45.08 -2.02 20.46
N TYR A 118 44.74 -0.87 19.85
CA TYR A 118 45.75 0.16 19.48
C TYR A 118 46.48 0.69 20.72
N GLU A 119 45.78 1.03 21.79
CA GLU A 119 46.41 1.50 23.04
C GLU A 119 47.33 0.42 23.62
N CYS A 120 46.93 -0.83 23.66
CA CYS A 120 47.76 -1.95 24.08
C CYS A 120 49.02 -2.09 23.23
N MET A 121 48.91 -1.94 21.91
CA MET A 121 50.10 -1.97 21.00
C MET A 121 51.02 -0.80 21.23
N VAL A 122 50.51 0.40 21.43
CA VAL A 122 51.34 1.60 21.74
C VAL A 122 52.14 1.41 23.04
N ILE A 123 51.49 0.90 24.09
CA ILE A 123 52.17 0.56 25.35
C ILE A 123 53.25 -0.49 25.10
N ARG A 124 52.96 -1.51 24.32
CA ARG A 124 53.90 -2.59 24.02
C ARG A 124 55.11 -2.11 23.24
N VAL A 125 54.90 -1.31 22.18
CA VAL A 125 55.97 -0.74 21.36
C VAL A 125 56.84 0.19 22.21
N ARG A 126 56.24 1.00 23.11
CA ARG A 126 56.97 1.86 24.05
C ARG A 126 57.85 1.02 24.99
N ASP A 127 57.29 -0.05 25.59
CA ASP A 127 58.03 -0.94 26.50
C ASP A 127 59.19 -1.59 25.76
N MET A 128 59.04 -2.04 24.52
CA MET A 128 60.12 -2.58 23.68
C MET A 128 61.20 -1.55 23.42
N TYR A 129 60.82 -0.31 23.12
CA TYR A 129 61.77 0.77 22.85
C TYR A 129 62.56 1.21 24.12
N GLU A 130 61.88 1.37 25.25
CA GLU A 130 62.46 1.76 26.52
C GLU A 130 63.41 0.71 27.10
N ARG A 131 63.08 -0.59 26.92
CA ARG A 131 63.93 -1.70 27.42
C ARG A 131 65.14 -2.01 26.56
N ASN A 132 65.26 -1.36 25.39
CA ASN A 132 66.37 -1.51 24.45
C ASN A 132 66.60 -2.95 23.96
N GLU A 133 66.85 -3.18 22.66
CA GLU A 133 67.17 -4.48 22.07
C GLU A 133 68.30 -5.21 22.81
N THR A 134 69.20 -4.45 23.40
CA THR A 134 70.28 -4.97 24.24
C THR A 134 69.77 -5.72 25.48
N SER A 135 68.56 -5.47 25.98
CA SER A 135 68.02 -6.21 27.13
C SER A 135 67.78 -7.67 26.84
N TYR A 136 67.29 -8.00 25.64
CA TYR A 136 67.06 -9.37 25.20
C TYR A 136 68.36 -10.13 24.95
N ILE A 137 69.28 -9.46 24.25
CA ILE A 137 70.62 -9.99 24.01
C ILE A 137 71.40 -10.15 25.35
N ASN A 138 71.31 -9.19 26.25
CA ASN A 138 71.93 -9.28 27.57
C ASN A 138 71.34 -10.39 28.45
N ALA A 139 70.02 -10.63 28.36
CA ALA A 139 69.41 -11.75 29.06
C ALA A 139 69.90 -13.12 28.55
N LEU A 140 70.09 -13.26 27.25
CA LEU A 140 70.68 -14.43 26.61
C LEU A 140 72.20 -14.59 26.95
N LEU A 141 72.97 -13.52 26.84
CA LEU A 141 74.41 -13.53 27.11
C LEU A 141 74.76 -13.69 28.59
N ASN A 142 73.90 -13.20 29.53
CA ASN A 142 74.07 -13.38 30.97
C ASN A 142 73.47 -14.67 31.52
N ALA A 143 72.96 -15.57 30.68
CA ALA A 143 72.51 -16.88 31.11
C ALA A 143 73.62 -17.71 31.70
N GLN A 144 73.63 -17.94 33.01
CA GLN A 144 74.66 -18.65 33.76
C GLN A 144 74.65 -20.15 33.55
N SER A 145 73.66 -20.70 32.84
CA SER A 145 73.53 -22.14 32.49
C SER A 145 72.76 -22.32 31.19
N PHE A 146 72.96 -23.45 30.53
CA PHE A 146 72.25 -23.83 29.30
C PHE A 146 70.72 -23.85 29.46
N ASP A 147 70.23 -24.30 30.62
CA ASP A 147 68.79 -24.33 30.93
C ASP A 147 68.23 -22.90 30.99
N LYS A 148 68.93 -21.94 31.60
CA LYS A 148 68.52 -20.52 31.65
C LYS A 148 68.51 -19.88 30.26
N LEU A 149 69.48 -20.22 29.41
CA LEU A 149 69.55 -19.79 28.03
C LEU A 149 68.34 -20.30 27.20
N LEU A 150 68.02 -21.59 27.35
CA LEU A 150 66.93 -22.23 26.64
C LEU A 150 65.58 -21.66 27.10
N ASN A 151 65.40 -21.47 28.41
CA ASN A 151 64.17 -20.84 28.99
C ASN A 151 64.01 -19.39 28.53
N ALA A 152 65.10 -18.61 28.40
CA ALA A 152 65.04 -17.27 27.87
C ALA A 152 64.63 -17.22 26.38
N ALA A 153 65.19 -18.16 25.59
CA ALA A 153 64.85 -18.26 24.16
C ALA A 153 63.36 -18.66 23.97
N ASP A 154 62.88 -19.67 24.71
CA ASP A 154 61.42 -20.06 24.67
C ASP A 154 60.52 -18.89 25.11
N PHE A 155 60.91 -18.12 26.12
CA PHE A 155 60.18 -16.95 26.56
C PHE A 155 60.07 -15.88 25.49
N PHE A 156 61.15 -15.60 24.77
CA PHE A 156 61.10 -14.62 23.64
C PHE A 156 60.31 -15.09 22.46
N GLU A 157 60.40 -16.39 22.14
CA GLU A 157 59.55 -17.00 21.09
C GLU A 157 58.06 -16.83 21.41
N ARG A 158 57.64 -17.12 22.67
CA ARG A 158 56.26 -16.93 23.12
C ARG A 158 55.82 -15.48 23.07
N ILE A 159 56.67 -14.54 23.42
CA ILE A 159 56.39 -13.10 23.30
C ILE A 159 56.18 -12.73 21.84
N ALA A 160 57.07 -13.14 20.94
CA ALA A 160 56.97 -12.84 19.51
C ALA A 160 55.67 -13.42 18.92
N ALA A 161 55.36 -14.68 19.25
CA ALA A 161 54.13 -15.31 18.84
C ALA A 161 52.88 -14.61 19.35
N TYR A 162 52.91 -14.14 20.61
CA TYR A 162 51.82 -13.36 21.21
C TYR A 162 51.65 -12.00 20.48
N ASP A 163 52.73 -11.28 20.24
CA ASP A 163 52.70 -9.99 19.55
C ASP A 163 52.16 -10.14 18.11
N GLN A 164 52.63 -11.18 17.38
CA GLN A 164 52.12 -11.50 16.06
C GLN A 164 50.63 -11.80 16.07
N LYS A 165 50.17 -12.58 17.03
CA LYS A 165 48.73 -12.89 17.20
C LYS A 165 47.91 -11.62 17.48
N LYS A 166 48.42 -10.73 18.34
CA LYS A 166 47.73 -9.46 18.64
C LYS A 166 47.68 -8.50 17.46
N LEU A 167 48.70 -8.47 16.63
CA LEU A 167 48.66 -7.72 15.37
C LEU A 167 47.64 -8.28 14.40
N GLN A 168 47.58 -9.61 14.25
CA GLN A 168 46.59 -10.25 13.42
C GLN A 168 45.15 -9.97 13.91
N GLU A 169 44.89 -10.10 15.22
CA GLU A 169 43.57 -9.77 15.81
C GLU A 169 43.20 -8.28 15.52
N PHE A 170 44.14 -7.37 15.54
CA PHE A 170 43.91 -5.97 15.18
C PHE A 170 43.58 -5.77 13.71
N GLU A 171 44.31 -6.44 12.82
CA GLU A 171 44.06 -6.39 11.38
C GLU A 171 42.66 -7.01 11.02
N GLU A 172 42.30 -8.11 11.65
CA GLU A 172 41.00 -8.76 11.49
C GLU A 172 39.87 -7.83 11.97
N ASN A 173 40.04 -7.18 13.12
CA ASN A 173 39.06 -6.23 13.65
C ASN A 173 38.90 -4.97 12.78
N ARG A 174 40.01 -4.44 12.24
CA ARG A 174 39.94 -3.34 11.26
C ARG A 174 39.16 -3.72 10.01
N LYS A 175 39.37 -4.92 9.50
CA LYS A 175 38.64 -5.44 8.35
C LYS A 175 37.15 -5.58 8.67
N LEU A 176 36.81 -6.08 9.85
CA LEU A 176 35.42 -6.12 10.32
C LEU A 176 34.77 -4.74 10.34
N ILE A 177 35.48 -3.71 10.84
CA ILE A 177 34.99 -2.33 10.83
C ILE A 177 34.68 -1.86 9.40
N GLU A 178 35.58 -2.09 8.45
CA GLU A 178 35.39 -1.71 7.05
C GLU A 178 34.17 -2.41 6.44
N GLU A 179 33.99 -3.71 6.74
CA GLU A 179 32.85 -4.50 6.30
C GLU A 179 31.53 -4.01 6.89
N GLU A 180 31.49 -3.74 8.20
CA GLU A 180 30.30 -3.22 8.88
C GLU A 180 29.94 -1.79 8.45
N GLU A 181 30.91 -0.92 8.19
CA GLU A 181 30.67 0.41 7.64
C GLU A 181 30.05 0.34 6.24
N ALA A 182 30.58 -0.54 5.38
CA ALA A 182 30.02 -0.74 4.04
C ALA A 182 28.59 -1.33 4.10
N ARG A 183 28.36 -2.31 4.98
CA ARG A 183 27.05 -2.90 5.23
C ARG A 183 26.06 -1.87 5.73
N LEU A 184 26.42 -1.07 6.71
CA LEU A 184 25.57 -0.01 7.25
C LEU A 184 25.16 1.01 6.16
N GLN A 185 26.08 1.37 5.27
CA GLN A 185 25.77 2.27 4.17
C GLN A 185 24.78 1.63 3.17
N ALA A 186 24.95 0.35 2.87
CA ALA A 186 24.02 -0.39 2.01
C ALA A 186 22.63 -0.51 2.62
N GLU A 187 22.54 -0.85 3.90
CA GLU A 187 21.29 -0.97 4.66
C GLU A 187 20.53 0.36 4.72
N LYS A 188 21.23 1.49 4.93
CA LYS A 188 20.61 2.83 4.88
C LYS A 188 20.06 3.17 3.50
N THR A 189 20.77 2.83 2.45
CA THR A 189 20.31 3.05 1.07
C THR A 189 19.05 2.21 0.76
N GLU A 190 19.02 0.97 1.24
CA GLU A 190 17.85 0.10 1.10
C GLU A 190 16.66 0.63 1.90
N LEU A 191 16.86 1.08 3.13
CA LEU A 191 15.83 1.72 3.95
C LEU A 191 15.22 2.95 3.26
N ASP A 192 16.05 3.82 2.68
CA ASP A 192 15.57 4.99 1.94
C ASP A 192 14.72 4.56 0.74
N SER A 193 15.12 3.51 0.02
CA SER A 193 14.33 2.94 -1.08
C SER A 193 12.97 2.40 -0.62
N LEU A 194 12.93 1.68 0.50
CA LEU A 194 11.67 1.18 1.08
C LEU A 194 10.74 2.33 1.52
N LYS A 195 11.30 3.38 2.13
CA LYS A 195 10.52 4.58 2.51
C LYS A 195 9.91 5.29 1.30
N VAL A 196 10.66 5.41 0.20
CA VAL A 196 10.14 5.98 -1.06
C VAL A 196 9.04 5.10 -1.63
N ALA A 197 9.18 3.78 -1.62
CA ALA A 197 8.16 2.85 -2.08
C ALA A 197 6.88 2.93 -1.24
N ALA A 198 7.01 3.00 0.09
CA ALA A 198 5.87 3.16 1.00
C ALA A 198 5.12 4.48 0.78
N GLU A 199 5.84 5.59 0.52
CA GLU A 199 5.21 6.88 0.23
C GLU A 199 4.47 6.86 -1.13
N ALA A 200 5.02 6.17 -2.13
CA ALA A 200 4.34 5.95 -3.40
C ALA A 200 3.04 5.15 -3.22
N GLU A 201 3.03 4.10 -2.39
CA GLU A 201 1.81 3.34 -2.08
C GLU A 201 0.79 4.18 -1.30
N LYS A 202 1.20 5.01 -0.32
CA LYS A 202 0.32 5.97 0.37
C LYS A 202 -0.34 6.95 -0.61
N SER A 203 0.42 7.43 -1.58
CA SER A 203 -0.10 8.31 -2.63
C SER A 203 -1.15 7.60 -3.51
N LYS A 204 -0.93 6.33 -3.86
CA LYS A 204 -1.94 5.52 -4.59
C LYS A 204 -3.22 5.34 -3.78
N VAL A 205 -3.13 5.02 -2.48
CA VAL A 205 -4.30 4.94 -1.58
C VAL A 205 -5.10 6.23 -1.60
N SER A 206 -4.43 7.36 -1.45
CA SER A 206 -5.07 8.68 -1.49
C SER A 206 -5.75 8.96 -2.83
N GLY A 207 -5.12 8.60 -3.94
CA GLY A 207 -5.69 8.71 -5.29
C GLY A 207 -6.93 7.83 -5.46
N LEU A 208 -6.89 6.58 -5.03
CA LEU A 208 -8.02 5.65 -5.10
C LEU A 208 -9.20 6.12 -4.23
N ILE A 209 -8.95 6.63 -3.03
CA ILE A 209 -9.98 7.21 -2.16
C ILE A 209 -10.65 8.40 -2.84
N SER A 210 -9.87 9.30 -3.44
CA SER A 210 -10.38 10.47 -4.18
C SER A 210 -11.23 10.04 -5.38
N GLN A 211 -10.75 9.07 -6.16
CA GLN A 211 -11.49 8.53 -7.30
C GLN A 211 -12.81 7.88 -6.87
N THR A 212 -12.79 7.08 -5.80
CA THR A 212 -13.99 6.45 -5.24
C THR A 212 -15.00 7.49 -4.77
N SER A 213 -14.53 8.52 -4.06
CA SER A 213 -15.38 9.62 -3.59
C SER A 213 -16.04 10.39 -4.73
N ASN A 214 -15.29 10.68 -5.79
CA ASN A 214 -15.82 11.35 -6.98
C ASN A 214 -16.87 10.49 -7.70
N SER A 215 -16.62 9.19 -7.87
CA SER A 215 -17.59 8.27 -8.47
C SER A 215 -18.88 8.16 -7.65
N ILE A 216 -18.80 8.17 -6.32
CA ILE A 216 -19.96 8.18 -5.44
C ILE A 216 -20.74 9.50 -5.57
N ALA A 217 -20.06 10.64 -5.65
CA ALA A 217 -20.70 11.96 -5.77
C ALA A 217 -21.42 12.12 -7.13
N GLU A 218 -20.79 11.66 -8.23
CA GLU A 218 -21.37 11.63 -9.56
C GLU A 218 -22.65 10.79 -9.58
N TYR A 219 -22.58 9.60 -9.02
CA TYR A 219 -23.72 8.69 -8.91
C TYR A 219 -24.88 9.25 -8.08
N ALA A 220 -24.60 9.91 -6.97
CA ALA A 220 -25.63 10.56 -6.17
C ALA A 220 -26.32 11.70 -6.93
N GLY A 221 -25.58 12.40 -7.81
CA GLY A 221 -26.12 13.39 -8.72
C GLY A 221 -27.11 12.80 -9.74
N ASP A 222 -26.72 11.70 -10.39
CA ASP A 222 -27.54 11.03 -11.41
C ASP A 222 -28.83 10.47 -10.82
N ILE A 223 -28.80 9.89 -9.61
CA ILE A 223 -30.00 9.45 -8.88
C ILE A 223 -30.93 10.62 -8.60
N SER A 224 -30.40 11.75 -8.11
CA SER A 224 -31.20 12.93 -7.81
C SER A 224 -31.90 13.51 -9.04
N GLU A 225 -31.24 13.54 -10.18
CA GLU A 225 -31.84 13.96 -11.45
C GLU A 225 -32.93 12.99 -11.91
N ALA A 226 -32.71 11.68 -11.79
CA ALA A 226 -33.71 10.68 -12.17
C ALA A 226 -34.96 10.75 -11.28
N GLU A 227 -34.80 10.95 -9.97
CA GLU A 227 -35.90 11.14 -9.04
C GLU A 227 -36.70 12.42 -9.37
N GLN A 228 -36.05 13.52 -9.73
CA GLN A 228 -36.72 14.75 -10.14
C GLN A 228 -37.53 14.58 -11.43
N ARG A 229 -37.01 13.83 -12.41
CA ARG A 229 -37.75 13.53 -13.66
C ARG A 229 -38.96 12.63 -13.40
N ALA A 230 -38.86 11.68 -12.49
CA ALA A 230 -39.96 10.77 -12.13
C ALA A 230 -41.11 11.46 -11.36
N LEU A 231 -40.85 12.64 -10.76
CA LEU A 231 -41.81 13.45 -10.01
C LEU A 231 -42.49 14.54 -10.87
N ALA A 232 -41.98 14.83 -12.08
CA ALA A 232 -42.46 15.85 -12.99
C ALA A 232 -43.45 15.29 -14.01
#